data_9927a04c7a8f7d4ba3266a4bfdb372cc
#
_entry.id   9927a04c7a8f7d4ba3266a4bfdb372cc
#
_cell.length_a   1.000
_cell.length_b   1.000
_cell.length_c   1.000
_cell.angle_alpha   90.00
_cell.angle_beta   90.00
_cell.angle_gamma   90.00
#
_symmetry.space_group_name_H-M   'P 1'
#
loop_
_entity.id
_entity.type
_entity.pdbx_description
1 polymer ?
#
loop_
_entity_poly.entity_id
_entity_poly.type
_entity_poly.pdbx_seq_one_letter_code
_entity_poly.pdbx_strand_id
1 'polypeptide(L)'
;GCIGVSKTELLKDEDGNLVILPAEPAVATATPEPPRASIHRSARQGEIGFIIQHIDAGSDVNEVNKNNGQIALHYASIHNHVLILKLLIDNGSNVNLKDKIGMTSLHLTSLGGHKEAAKMLIDSGALLNTINIHGETPLDTALKDFKIDSQKAKSNKKETADLLRKHGGKTGAELKAEGK
;
A
#
# COMPACT_ATOMS: atom_id res chain seq x y z
N GLY A 1 -3.87 30.16 -9.98
CA GLY A 1 -2.49 30.53 -10.16
C GLY A 1 -2.20 31.88 -9.51
N CYS A 2 -1.52 31.92 -8.38
CA CYS A 2 -0.82 33.10 -7.90
C CYS A 2 0.59 32.62 -7.52
N ILE A 3 1.52 32.95 -8.38
CA ILE A 3 2.94 32.83 -8.11
C ILE A 3 3.27 33.94 -7.11
N GLY A 4 3.58 33.57 -5.87
CA GLY A 4 4.05 34.49 -4.86
C GLY A 4 5.38 35.10 -5.31
N VAL A 5 5.38 36.35 -5.69
CA VAL A 5 6.58 37.14 -5.98
C VAL A 5 7.21 37.46 -4.63
N SER A 6 8.42 36.89 -4.38
CA SER A 6 9.26 37.30 -3.25
C SER A 6 9.44 38.83 -3.31
N LYS A 7 8.89 39.55 -2.32
CA LYS A 7 9.20 40.95 -2.11
C LYS A 7 10.66 41.05 -1.65
N THR A 8 11.53 41.50 -2.53
CA THR A 8 12.86 41.97 -2.17
C THR A 8 12.67 43.33 -1.52
N GLU A 9 12.82 43.45 -0.22
CA GLU A 9 12.85 44.73 0.46
C GLU A 9 14.22 45.36 0.27
N LEU A 10 14.21 46.54 -0.37
CA LEU A 10 15.38 47.38 -0.52
C LEU A 10 15.47 48.30 0.73
N LEU A 11 16.45 48.02 1.59
CA LEU A 11 16.75 48.91 2.72
C LEU A 11 17.98 49.74 2.39
N LYS A 12 18.05 50.95 2.96
CA LYS A 12 19.23 51.83 2.89
C LYS A 12 20.03 51.63 4.18
N ASP A 13 21.36 51.50 4.04
CA ASP A 13 22.27 51.53 5.18
C ASP A 13 22.39 52.96 5.76
N GLU A 14 23.11 53.08 6.85
CA GLU A 14 23.33 54.38 7.56
C GLU A 14 24.03 55.43 6.68
N ASP A 15 24.69 54.99 5.61
CA ASP A 15 25.36 55.83 4.62
C ASP A 15 24.51 56.12 3.38
N GLY A 16 23.27 55.64 3.34
CA GLY A 16 22.28 55.92 2.28
C GLY A 16 22.43 55.02 1.04
N ASN A 17 23.28 53.98 1.06
CA ASN A 17 23.42 53.01 -0.03
C ASN A 17 22.34 51.96 0.01
N LEU A 18 21.87 51.51 -1.17
CA LEU A 18 20.93 50.44 -1.32
C LEU A 18 21.62 49.10 -1.03
N VAL A 19 21.20 48.44 0.05
CA VAL A 19 21.67 47.10 0.41
C VAL A 19 20.57 46.10 0.06
N ILE A 20 20.89 45.15 -0.79
CA ILE A 20 20.06 43.97 -1.02
C ILE A 20 20.35 42.97 0.14
N LEU A 21 19.43 42.89 1.09
CA LEU A 21 19.53 41.82 2.06
C LEU A 21 19.48 40.46 1.33
N PRO A 22 20.42 39.52 1.62
CA PRO A 22 20.24 38.17 1.12
C PRO A 22 18.87 37.70 1.57
N ALA A 23 18.09 37.17 0.64
CA ALA A 23 16.82 36.53 0.97
C ALA A 23 17.10 35.56 2.14
N GLU A 24 16.34 35.72 3.23
CA GLU A 24 16.45 34.75 4.34
C GLU A 24 16.44 33.35 3.71
N PRO A 25 17.33 32.45 4.17
CA PRO A 25 17.30 31.08 3.67
C PRO A 25 15.88 30.60 3.83
N ALA A 26 15.27 30.19 2.70
CA ALA A 26 13.90 29.68 2.67
C ALA A 26 13.73 28.79 3.90
N VAL A 27 12.82 29.21 4.77
CA VAL A 27 12.47 28.47 5.99
C VAL A 27 12.44 27.01 5.62
N ALA A 28 13.27 26.20 6.27
CA ALA A 28 13.30 24.75 6.07
C ALA A 28 11.84 24.30 5.94
N THR A 29 11.51 23.77 4.76
CA THR A 29 10.15 23.37 4.44
C THR A 29 9.69 22.44 5.55
N ALA A 30 8.81 22.95 6.42
CA ALA A 30 8.17 22.12 7.42
C ALA A 30 7.65 20.88 6.68
N THR A 31 8.05 19.70 7.12
CA THR A 31 7.48 18.46 6.58
C THR A 31 5.98 18.63 6.55
N PRO A 32 5.31 18.43 5.40
CA PRO A 32 3.87 18.65 5.32
C PRO A 32 3.19 17.80 6.41
N GLU A 33 2.25 18.40 7.14
CA GLU A 33 1.50 17.67 8.14
C GLU A 33 0.73 16.53 7.47
N PRO A 34 0.70 15.35 8.10
CA PRO A 34 -0.07 14.23 7.55
C PRO A 34 -1.56 14.59 7.50
N PRO A 35 -2.30 14.09 6.51
CA PRO A 35 -3.73 14.36 6.40
C PRO A 35 -4.48 13.86 7.65
N ARG A 36 -5.59 14.51 7.99
CA ARG A 36 -6.44 14.14 9.16
C ARG A 36 -7.01 12.72 9.06
N ALA A 37 -7.22 12.21 7.85
CA ALA A 37 -7.61 10.83 7.62
C ALA A 37 -6.39 9.92 7.77
N SER A 38 -6.53 8.77 8.45
CA SER A 38 -5.45 7.82 8.58
C SER A 38 -5.08 7.20 7.22
N ILE A 39 -3.82 6.81 7.06
CA ILE A 39 -3.33 6.13 5.85
C ILE A 39 -4.16 4.88 5.51
N HIS A 40 -4.65 4.16 6.52
CA HIS A 40 -5.54 3.00 6.36
C HIS A 40 -6.87 3.37 5.70
N ARG A 41 -7.49 4.47 6.14
CA ARG A 41 -8.75 4.95 5.57
C ARG A 41 -8.55 5.37 4.13
N SER A 42 -7.51 6.15 3.85
CA SER A 42 -7.19 6.60 2.50
C SER A 42 -6.91 5.44 1.56
N ALA A 43 -6.17 4.41 2.03
CA ALA A 43 -5.94 3.19 1.26
C ALA A 43 -7.22 2.38 1.00
N ARG A 44 -8.15 2.35 1.96
CA ARG A 44 -9.45 1.69 1.82
C ARG A 44 -10.36 2.39 0.80
N GLN A 45 -10.35 3.74 0.80
CA GLN A 45 -11.23 4.56 -0.03
C GLN A 45 -10.67 4.80 -1.44
N GLY A 46 -9.41 4.42 -1.70
CA GLY A 46 -8.76 4.66 -3.00
C GLY A 46 -8.26 6.09 -3.18
N GLU A 47 -8.07 6.84 -2.10
CA GLU A 47 -7.71 8.25 -2.10
C GLU A 47 -6.20 8.43 -2.26
N ILE A 48 -5.70 8.22 -3.49
CA ILE A 48 -4.26 8.24 -3.80
C ILE A 48 -3.58 9.56 -3.39
N GLY A 49 -4.27 10.70 -3.51
CA GLY A 49 -3.74 12.01 -3.12
C GLY A 49 -3.40 12.08 -1.64
N PHE A 50 -4.22 11.51 -0.76
CA PHE A 50 -3.93 11.46 0.67
C PHE A 50 -2.83 10.45 1.00
N ILE A 51 -2.71 9.34 0.25
CA ILE A 51 -1.56 8.43 0.40
C ILE A 51 -0.25 9.14 0.10
N ILE A 52 -0.20 9.95 -0.97
CA ILE A 52 0.98 10.76 -1.32
C ILE A 52 1.29 11.73 -0.17
N GLN A 53 0.28 12.45 0.35
CA GLN A 53 0.48 13.38 1.48
C GLN A 53 1.02 12.68 2.73
N HIS A 54 0.56 11.46 3.04
CA HIS A 54 1.10 10.65 4.14
C HIS A 54 2.57 10.31 3.93
N ILE A 55 2.93 9.90 2.71
CA ILE A 55 4.31 9.55 2.35
C ILE A 55 5.21 10.79 2.45
N ASP A 56 4.79 11.92 1.88
CA ASP A 56 5.53 13.19 1.90
C ASP A 56 5.72 13.72 3.32
N ALA A 57 4.74 13.48 4.20
CA ALA A 57 4.83 13.81 5.62
C ALA A 57 5.70 12.84 6.43
N GLY A 58 6.27 11.79 5.81
CA GLY A 58 7.09 10.79 6.49
C GLY A 58 6.29 9.83 7.38
N SER A 59 4.98 9.67 7.14
CA SER A 59 4.16 8.71 7.88
C SER A 59 4.68 7.28 7.67
N ASP A 60 4.61 6.45 8.71
CA ASP A 60 4.97 5.04 8.58
C ASP A 60 3.93 4.29 7.72
N VAL A 61 4.34 3.89 6.51
CA VAL A 61 3.49 3.11 5.59
C VAL A 61 3.16 1.71 6.12
N ASN A 62 3.90 1.25 7.14
CA ASN A 62 3.68 -0.02 7.84
C ASN A 62 2.94 0.16 9.17
N GLU A 63 2.39 1.35 9.43
CA GLU A 63 1.55 1.58 10.60
C GLU A 63 0.44 0.52 10.67
N VAL A 64 0.35 -0.15 11.83
CA VAL A 64 -0.58 -1.26 12.04
C VAL A 64 -1.87 -0.76 12.67
N ASN A 65 -2.99 -1.05 12.06
CA ASN A 65 -4.31 -0.84 12.66
C ASN A 65 -4.47 -1.76 13.89
N LYS A 66 -4.61 -1.17 15.07
CA LYS A 66 -4.68 -1.89 16.36
C LYS A 66 -5.86 -2.88 16.46
N ASN A 67 -6.93 -2.66 15.70
CA ASN A 67 -8.13 -3.49 15.78
C ASN A 67 -7.95 -4.83 15.06
N ASN A 68 -7.38 -4.83 13.86
CA ASN A 68 -7.29 -6.02 13.00
C ASN A 68 -5.87 -6.40 12.57
N GLY A 69 -4.85 -5.60 12.90
CA GLY A 69 -3.46 -5.88 12.53
C GLY A 69 -3.12 -5.55 11.09
N GLN A 70 -4.02 -4.89 10.35
CA GLN A 70 -3.81 -4.56 8.94
C GLN A 70 -3.03 -3.25 8.77
N ILE A 71 -2.15 -3.20 7.78
CA ILE A 71 -1.51 -1.98 7.28
C ILE A 71 -2.24 -1.46 6.04
N ALA A 72 -1.90 -0.26 5.57
CA ALA A 72 -2.50 0.34 4.37
C ALA A 72 -2.49 -0.58 3.14
N LEU A 73 -1.42 -1.38 2.95
CA LEU A 73 -1.28 -2.33 1.86
C LEU A 73 -2.38 -3.41 1.86
N HIS A 74 -2.81 -3.88 3.04
CA HIS A 74 -3.92 -4.85 3.15
C HIS A 74 -5.24 -4.24 2.66
N TYR A 75 -5.54 -2.99 3.06
CA TYR A 75 -6.76 -2.31 2.61
C TYR A 75 -6.77 -2.07 1.10
N ALA A 76 -5.65 -1.62 0.54
CA ALA A 76 -5.50 -1.46 -0.90
C ALA A 76 -5.68 -2.79 -1.65
N SER A 77 -5.22 -3.90 -1.05
CA SER A 77 -5.36 -5.27 -1.59
C SER A 77 -6.81 -5.74 -1.62
N ILE A 78 -7.57 -5.52 -0.54
CA ILE A 78 -8.99 -5.89 -0.45
C ILE A 78 -9.81 -5.20 -1.54
N HIS A 79 -9.53 -3.91 -1.76
CA HIS A 79 -10.31 -3.07 -2.67
C HIS A 79 -9.73 -2.95 -4.08
N ASN A 80 -8.67 -3.71 -4.40
CA ASN A 80 -8.01 -3.72 -5.71
C ASN A 80 -7.51 -2.33 -6.17
N HIS A 81 -7.03 -1.51 -5.25
CA HIS A 81 -6.46 -0.20 -5.57
C HIS A 81 -4.99 -0.34 -6.04
N VAL A 82 -4.81 -0.82 -7.28
CA VAL A 82 -3.50 -1.21 -7.84
C VAL A 82 -2.46 -0.07 -7.79
N LEU A 83 -2.87 1.17 -8.08
CA LEU A 83 -1.97 2.32 -8.02
C LEU A 83 -1.50 2.62 -6.61
N ILE A 84 -2.38 2.47 -5.60
CA ILE A 84 -2.02 2.64 -4.20
C ILE A 84 -1.11 1.50 -3.74
N LEU A 85 -1.40 0.25 -4.16
CA LEU A 85 -0.53 -0.89 -3.91
C LEU A 85 0.90 -0.60 -4.38
N LYS A 86 1.03 -0.16 -5.65
CA LYS A 86 2.33 0.18 -6.22
C LYS A 86 3.03 1.26 -5.39
N LEU A 87 2.34 2.35 -5.11
CA LEU A 87 2.89 3.48 -4.36
C LEU A 87 3.37 3.08 -2.96
N LEU A 88 2.58 2.26 -2.24
CA LEU A 88 2.96 1.78 -0.90
C LEU A 88 4.16 0.84 -0.96
N ILE A 89 4.23 -0.08 -1.94
CA ILE A 89 5.35 -0.99 -2.13
C ILE A 89 6.63 -0.22 -2.47
N ASP A 90 6.56 0.73 -3.41
CA ASP A 90 7.70 1.57 -3.81
C ASP A 90 8.24 2.41 -2.63
N ASN A 91 7.42 2.67 -1.61
CA ASN A 91 7.80 3.38 -0.38
C ASN A 91 8.03 2.46 0.82
N GLY A 92 8.36 1.18 0.60
CA GLY A 92 8.85 0.26 1.62
C GLY A 92 7.75 -0.43 2.43
N SER A 93 6.54 -0.53 1.91
CA SER A 93 5.50 -1.33 2.58
C SER A 93 5.87 -2.81 2.61
N ASN A 94 5.75 -3.44 3.77
CA ASN A 94 6.08 -4.87 3.94
C ASN A 94 4.99 -5.77 3.34
N VAL A 95 5.29 -6.34 2.18
CA VAL A 95 4.36 -7.20 1.42
C VAL A 95 4.01 -8.52 2.15
N ASN A 96 4.83 -8.94 3.13
CA ASN A 96 4.69 -10.20 3.84
C ASN A 96 4.12 -10.03 5.26
N LEU A 97 3.72 -8.82 5.65
CA LEU A 97 3.14 -8.60 6.96
C LEU A 97 1.79 -9.33 7.05
N LYS A 98 1.60 -10.01 8.18
CA LYS A 98 0.37 -10.72 8.49
C LYS A 98 -0.54 -9.86 9.36
N ASP A 99 -1.82 -9.87 9.08
CA ASP A 99 -2.85 -9.33 9.98
C ASP A 99 -3.12 -10.28 11.18
N LYS A 100 -4.05 -9.94 12.06
CA LYS A 100 -4.36 -10.74 13.27
C LYS A 100 -4.86 -12.15 12.99
N ILE A 101 -5.35 -12.43 11.79
CA ILE A 101 -5.78 -13.77 11.38
C ILE A 101 -4.77 -14.44 10.44
N GLY A 102 -3.56 -13.89 10.33
CA GLY A 102 -2.48 -14.45 9.54
C GLY A 102 -2.60 -14.21 8.04
N MET A 103 -3.53 -13.34 7.60
CA MET A 103 -3.67 -12.98 6.19
C MET A 103 -2.59 -11.99 5.78
N THR A 104 -1.94 -12.23 4.65
CA THR A 104 -1.07 -11.26 3.98
C THR A 104 -1.83 -10.55 2.87
N SER A 105 -1.27 -9.48 2.33
CA SER A 105 -1.85 -8.79 1.16
C SER A 105 -2.08 -9.75 -0.02
N LEU A 106 -1.22 -10.76 -0.21
CA LEU A 106 -1.40 -11.77 -1.26
C LEU A 106 -2.62 -12.69 -1.01
N HIS A 107 -2.92 -13.06 0.24
CA HIS A 107 -4.17 -13.76 0.55
C HIS A 107 -5.41 -12.94 0.17
N LEU A 108 -5.39 -11.64 0.49
CA LEU A 108 -6.53 -10.75 0.27
C LEU A 108 -6.78 -10.48 -1.22
N THR A 109 -5.72 -10.26 -2.01
CA THR A 109 -5.83 -10.13 -3.47
C THR A 109 -6.31 -11.44 -4.10
N SER A 110 -5.86 -12.58 -3.58
CA SER A 110 -6.26 -13.91 -4.05
C SER A 110 -7.73 -14.19 -3.78
N LEU A 111 -8.20 -13.85 -2.57
CA LEU A 111 -9.61 -13.98 -2.17
C LEU A 111 -10.54 -13.14 -3.07
N GLY A 112 -10.09 -11.94 -3.46
CA GLY A 112 -10.82 -11.05 -4.36
C GLY A 112 -10.71 -11.42 -5.85
N GLY A 113 -9.79 -12.31 -6.22
CA GLY A 113 -9.48 -12.60 -7.63
C GLY A 113 -8.79 -11.42 -8.35
N HIS A 114 -8.01 -10.63 -7.64
CA HIS A 114 -7.34 -9.43 -8.13
C HIS A 114 -5.98 -9.78 -8.75
N LYS A 115 -5.99 -10.35 -9.95
CA LYS A 115 -4.83 -10.94 -10.63
C LYS A 115 -3.66 -9.96 -10.79
N GLU A 116 -3.93 -8.71 -11.24
CA GLU A 116 -2.89 -7.69 -11.44
C GLU A 116 -2.23 -7.31 -10.11
N ALA A 117 -3.04 -7.11 -9.07
CA ALA A 117 -2.54 -6.81 -7.74
C ALA A 117 -1.74 -8.00 -7.16
N ALA A 118 -2.22 -9.23 -7.35
CA ALA A 118 -1.51 -10.44 -6.93
C ALA A 118 -0.16 -10.57 -7.65
N LYS A 119 -0.14 -10.33 -8.98
CA LYS A 119 1.09 -10.34 -9.75
C LYS A 119 2.10 -9.32 -9.22
N MET A 120 1.67 -8.09 -8.96
CA MET A 120 2.53 -7.04 -8.42
C MET A 120 3.13 -7.43 -7.06
N LEU A 121 2.34 -8.02 -6.17
CA LEU A 121 2.83 -8.50 -4.87
C LEU A 121 3.86 -9.63 -5.05
N ILE A 122 3.62 -10.58 -5.97
CA ILE A 122 4.57 -11.67 -6.28
C ILE A 122 5.88 -11.11 -6.81
N ASP A 123 5.82 -10.20 -7.77
CA ASP A 123 6.99 -9.53 -8.35
C ASP A 123 7.78 -8.73 -7.30
N SER A 124 7.10 -8.29 -6.22
CA SER A 124 7.67 -7.58 -5.07
C SER A 124 8.12 -8.50 -3.93
N GLY A 125 8.18 -9.81 -4.14
CA GLY A 125 8.69 -10.78 -3.17
C GLY A 125 7.68 -11.30 -2.15
N ALA A 126 6.38 -11.28 -2.48
CA ALA A 126 5.37 -11.89 -1.61
C ALA A 126 5.57 -13.41 -1.51
N LEU A 127 5.53 -13.93 -0.28
CA LEU A 127 5.64 -15.36 0.02
C LEU A 127 4.35 -16.08 -0.38
N LEU A 128 4.47 -16.99 -1.35
CA LEU A 128 3.33 -17.70 -1.97
C LEU A 128 2.64 -18.70 -1.05
N ASN A 129 3.40 -19.30 -0.12
CA ASN A 129 2.98 -20.45 0.67
C ASN A 129 2.85 -20.13 2.17
N THR A 130 2.67 -18.86 2.50
CA THR A 130 2.35 -18.41 3.86
C THR A 130 0.96 -18.93 4.24
N ILE A 131 0.81 -19.45 5.45
CA ILE A 131 -0.50 -19.91 5.95
C ILE A 131 -1.11 -18.91 6.95
N ASN A 132 -2.42 -18.78 6.90
CA ASN A 132 -3.22 -18.04 7.89
C ASN A 132 -3.56 -18.94 9.10
N ILE A 133 -4.34 -18.45 10.06
CA ILE A 133 -4.74 -19.24 11.26
C ILE A 133 -5.62 -20.45 10.95
N HIS A 134 -6.18 -20.54 9.74
CA HIS A 134 -6.99 -21.67 9.29
C HIS A 134 -6.15 -22.70 8.50
N GLY A 135 -4.83 -22.48 8.39
CA GLY A 135 -3.93 -23.31 7.58
C GLY A 135 -4.09 -23.11 6.07
N GLU A 136 -4.66 -21.98 5.65
CA GLU A 136 -4.93 -21.66 4.25
C GLU A 136 -3.81 -20.80 3.67
N THR A 137 -3.39 -21.12 2.46
CA THR A 137 -2.44 -20.34 1.67
C THR A 137 -3.18 -19.31 0.79
N PRO A 138 -2.48 -18.36 0.16
CA PRO A 138 -3.09 -17.50 -0.87
C PRO A 138 -3.78 -18.28 -1.98
N LEU A 139 -3.26 -19.46 -2.35
CA LEU A 139 -3.89 -20.34 -3.34
C LEU A 139 -5.22 -20.91 -2.83
N ASP A 140 -5.27 -21.37 -1.57
CA ASP A 140 -6.54 -21.83 -0.99
C ASP A 140 -7.60 -20.72 -0.99
N THR A 141 -7.19 -19.48 -0.69
CA THR A 141 -8.12 -18.35 -0.70
C THR A 141 -8.62 -18.00 -2.12
N ALA A 142 -7.78 -18.18 -3.15
CA ALA A 142 -8.20 -18.01 -4.55
C ALA A 142 -9.18 -19.12 -4.99
N LEU A 143 -9.02 -20.33 -4.47
CA LEU A 143 -9.87 -21.48 -4.80
C LEU A 143 -11.21 -21.49 -4.04
N LYS A 144 -11.41 -20.61 -3.04
CA LYS A 144 -12.69 -20.48 -2.34
C LYS A 144 -13.79 -20.03 -3.27
N ASP A 145 -14.82 -20.85 -3.38
CA ASP A 145 -16.05 -20.52 -4.11
C ASP A 145 -17.15 -20.14 -3.11
N PHE A 146 -17.61 -18.90 -3.18
CA PHE A 146 -18.74 -18.45 -2.41
C PHE A 146 -20.00 -18.56 -3.27
N LYS A 147 -21.09 -19.05 -2.70
CA LYS A 147 -22.39 -19.20 -3.41
C LYS A 147 -22.87 -17.91 -4.08
N ILE A 148 -22.44 -16.76 -3.55
CA ILE A 148 -22.78 -15.42 -4.04
C ILE A 148 -21.84 -14.91 -5.13
N ASP A 149 -20.75 -15.64 -5.44
CA ASP A 149 -19.77 -15.20 -6.44
C ASP A 149 -20.43 -15.22 -7.84
N SER A 150 -20.33 -14.08 -8.54
CA SER A 150 -20.70 -13.99 -9.95
C SER A 150 -19.78 -14.85 -10.82
N GLN A 151 -20.22 -15.21 -12.03
CA GLN A 151 -19.38 -15.96 -12.98
C GLN A 151 -18.06 -15.22 -13.27
N LYS A 152 -18.10 -13.88 -13.34
CA LYS A 152 -16.91 -13.06 -13.52
C LYS A 152 -15.97 -13.16 -12.32
N ALA A 153 -16.50 -13.13 -11.09
CA ALA A 153 -15.68 -13.28 -9.88
C ALA A 153 -15.01 -14.66 -9.83
N LYS A 154 -15.73 -15.72 -10.17
CA LYS A 154 -15.18 -17.09 -10.28
C LYS A 154 -14.07 -17.19 -11.32
N SER A 155 -14.26 -16.57 -12.50
CA SER A 155 -13.24 -16.51 -13.54
C SER A 155 -11.98 -15.78 -13.06
N ASN A 156 -12.15 -14.62 -12.44
CA ASN A 156 -11.03 -13.83 -11.92
C ASN A 156 -10.24 -14.59 -10.83
N LYS A 157 -10.94 -15.28 -9.93
CA LYS A 157 -10.31 -16.12 -8.91
C LYS A 157 -9.53 -17.28 -9.52
N LYS A 158 -10.12 -17.93 -10.53
CA LYS A 158 -9.43 -19.00 -11.28
C LYS A 158 -8.15 -18.49 -11.93
N GLU A 159 -8.21 -17.35 -12.62
CA GLU A 159 -7.01 -16.77 -13.23
C GLU A 159 -5.94 -16.39 -12.20
N THR A 160 -6.35 -15.95 -11.01
CA THR A 160 -5.44 -15.66 -9.90
C THR A 160 -4.84 -16.95 -9.33
N ALA A 161 -5.63 -18.01 -9.20
CA ALA A 161 -5.15 -19.32 -8.78
C ALA A 161 -4.14 -19.90 -9.78
N ASP A 162 -4.41 -19.79 -11.07
CA ASP A 162 -3.50 -20.23 -12.14
C ASP A 162 -2.18 -19.43 -12.10
N LEU A 163 -2.25 -18.12 -11.83
CA LEU A 163 -1.06 -17.30 -11.63
C LEU A 163 -0.22 -17.80 -10.43
N LEU A 164 -0.87 -18.03 -9.29
CA LEU A 164 -0.20 -18.53 -8.08
C LEU A 164 0.45 -19.89 -8.34
N ARG A 165 -0.24 -20.82 -8.99
CA ARG A 165 0.30 -22.14 -9.38
C ARG A 165 1.54 -22.00 -10.26
N LYS A 166 1.48 -21.13 -11.28
CA LYS A 166 2.61 -20.87 -12.19
C LYS A 166 3.87 -20.42 -11.44
N HIS A 167 3.70 -19.70 -10.35
CA HIS A 167 4.81 -19.21 -9.52
C HIS A 167 5.20 -20.15 -8.36
N GLY A 168 4.62 -21.36 -8.27
CA GLY A 168 4.94 -22.34 -7.24
C GLY A 168 4.06 -22.27 -5.99
N GLY A 169 2.91 -21.60 -6.08
CA GLY A 169 1.90 -21.60 -5.01
C GLY A 169 1.33 -23.01 -4.79
N LYS A 170 1.23 -23.41 -3.53
CA LYS A 170 0.69 -24.67 -3.06
C LYS A 170 -0.49 -24.43 -2.13
N THR A 171 -1.39 -25.39 -2.03
CA THR A 171 -2.44 -25.40 -1.00
C THR A 171 -1.87 -25.80 0.36
N GLY A 172 -2.57 -25.45 1.44
CA GLY A 172 -2.20 -25.90 2.78
C GLY A 172 -2.20 -27.44 2.92
N ALA A 173 -3.08 -28.12 2.18
CA ALA A 173 -3.10 -29.58 2.13
C ALA A 173 -1.83 -30.16 1.49
N GLU A 174 -1.38 -29.57 0.38
CA GLU A 174 -0.13 -29.96 -0.29
C GLU A 174 1.09 -29.73 0.58
N LEU A 175 1.15 -28.58 1.29
CA LEU A 175 2.24 -28.28 2.22
C LEU A 175 2.31 -29.28 3.38
N LYS A 176 1.16 -29.66 3.95
CA LYS A 176 1.09 -30.71 5.00
C LYS A 176 1.56 -32.06 4.50
N ALA A 177 1.22 -32.44 3.26
CA ALA A 177 1.67 -33.68 2.66
C ALA A 177 3.20 -33.70 2.44
N GLU A 178 3.83 -32.55 2.30
CA GLU A 178 5.30 -32.42 2.16
C GLU A 178 6.02 -32.31 3.52
N GLY A 179 5.29 -32.37 4.64
CA GLY A 179 5.86 -32.26 5.99
C GLY A 179 6.26 -30.86 6.43
N LYS A 180 5.62 -29.87 5.87
CA LYS A 180 5.87 -28.44 6.16
C LYS A 180 4.71 -27.79 6.91
#